data_0a761e39bdeb4285b16dc6780c43e295
#
_entry.id   0a761e39bdeb4285b16dc6780c43e295
#
_cell.length_a   1.000
_cell.length_b   1.000
_cell.length_c   1.000
_cell.angle_alpha   90.00
_cell.angle_beta   90.00
_cell.angle_gamma   90.00
#
_symmetry.space_group_name_H-M   'P 1'
#
loop_
_entity.id
_entity.type
_entity.pdbx_description
1 polymer ?
#
loop_
_entity_poly.entity_id
_entity_poly.type
_entity_poly.pdbx_seq_one_letter_code
_entity_poly.pdbx_strand_id
1 'polypeptide(L)'
;MVDKIKAHFEEKIAGQIKEIKDFLATHGDEKVGDITVSQVYGGMRGMLALICETSKLDPEEGIRFRGYSIPELQEKLPKYPNGGNEPLPEAIFYLMLMNEIPTDDDVR
;
A
#
# COMPACT_ATOMS: atom_id res chain seq x y z
N MET A 1 16.65 -5.42 -16.37
CA MET A 1 15.38 -4.89 -15.79
C MET A 1 14.91 -5.74 -14.60
N VAL A 2 14.54 -7.00 -14.79
CA VAL A 2 13.99 -7.88 -13.72
C VAL A 2 14.94 -8.01 -12.53
N ASP A 3 16.24 -8.16 -12.74
CA ASP A 3 17.22 -8.30 -11.65
C ASP A 3 17.37 -7.03 -10.82
N LYS A 4 17.27 -5.84 -11.45
CA LYS A 4 17.28 -4.54 -10.76
C LYS A 4 16.05 -4.39 -9.86
N ILE A 5 14.87 -4.72 -10.39
CA ILE A 5 13.60 -4.66 -9.63
C ILE A 5 13.64 -5.65 -8.47
N LYS A 6 14.14 -6.88 -8.71
CA LYS A 6 14.27 -7.90 -7.67
C LYS A 6 15.18 -7.45 -6.53
N ALA A 7 16.36 -6.93 -6.85
CA ALA A 7 17.30 -6.45 -5.84
C ALA A 7 16.72 -5.30 -5.02
N HIS A 8 16.05 -4.34 -5.67
CA HIS A 8 15.38 -3.23 -5.00
C HIS A 8 14.22 -3.71 -4.10
N PHE A 9 13.47 -4.69 -4.57
CA PHE A 9 12.39 -5.29 -3.78
C PHE A 9 12.91 -6.04 -2.55
N GLU A 10 13.99 -6.79 -2.66
CA GLU A 10 14.66 -7.47 -1.54
C GLU A 10 15.11 -6.47 -0.47
N GLU A 11 15.69 -5.35 -0.88
CA GLU A 11 16.09 -4.26 0.02
C GLU A 11 14.87 -3.64 0.74
N LYS A 12 13.80 -3.36 -0.01
CA LYS A 12 12.54 -2.82 0.54
C LYS A 12 11.92 -3.76 1.58
N ILE A 13 11.86 -5.06 1.30
CA ILE A 13 11.32 -6.06 2.23
C ILE A 13 12.13 -6.08 3.52
N ALA A 14 13.46 -6.09 3.43
CA ALA A 14 14.33 -6.09 4.60
C ALA A 14 14.10 -4.85 5.48
N GLY A 15 13.96 -3.67 4.86
CA GLY A 15 13.62 -2.42 5.54
C GLY A 15 12.26 -2.48 6.24
N GLN A 16 11.23 -2.92 5.55
CA GLN A 16 9.87 -3.06 6.10
C GLN A 16 9.80 -4.05 7.28
N ILE A 17 10.47 -5.18 7.17
CA ILE A 17 10.54 -6.17 8.27
C ILE A 17 11.17 -5.53 9.51
N LYS A 18 12.23 -4.75 9.33
CA LYS A 18 12.88 -4.06 10.44
C LYS A 18 11.95 -3.01 11.06
N GLU A 19 11.32 -2.17 10.27
CA GLU A 19 10.37 -1.16 10.74
C GLU A 19 9.22 -1.77 11.54
N ILE A 20 8.62 -2.86 11.05
CA ILE A 20 7.54 -3.55 11.75
C ILE A 20 8.02 -4.14 13.06
N LYS A 21 9.20 -4.75 13.09
CA LYS A 21 9.79 -5.30 14.33
C LYS A 21 10.06 -4.19 15.36
N ASP A 22 10.64 -3.08 14.94
CA ASP A 22 10.94 -1.95 15.82
C ASP A 22 9.64 -1.30 16.33
N PHE A 23 8.64 -1.15 15.49
CA PHE A 23 7.31 -0.67 15.86
C PHE A 23 6.63 -1.59 16.89
N LEU A 24 6.63 -2.89 16.66
CA LEU A 24 6.05 -3.85 17.57
C LEU A 24 6.80 -3.94 18.90
N ALA A 25 8.13 -3.80 18.88
CA ALA A 25 8.93 -3.74 20.10
C ALA A 25 8.59 -2.52 20.98
N THR A 26 8.20 -1.41 20.35
CA THR A 26 7.88 -0.15 21.05
C THR A 26 6.40 -0.07 21.43
N HIS A 27 5.49 -0.50 20.57
CA HIS A 27 4.04 -0.26 20.67
C HIS A 27 3.20 -1.54 20.73
N GLY A 28 3.82 -2.73 20.67
CA GLY A 28 3.09 -3.98 20.53
C GLY A 28 2.11 -4.30 21.66
N ASP A 29 2.38 -3.80 22.86
CA ASP A 29 1.51 -4.01 24.03
C ASP A 29 0.48 -2.88 24.24
N GLU A 30 0.46 -1.87 23.36
CA GLU A 30 -0.50 -0.77 23.45
C GLU A 30 -1.90 -1.25 23.06
N LYS A 31 -2.88 -0.84 23.87
CA LYS A 31 -4.29 -1.17 23.64
C LYS A 31 -4.87 -0.26 22.57
N VAL A 32 -5.41 -0.83 21.48
CA VAL A 32 -6.04 -0.10 20.39
C VAL A 32 -7.56 -0.01 20.47
N GLY A 33 -8.20 -0.76 21.37
CA GLY A 33 -9.64 -0.75 21.56
C GLY A 33 -10.14 -1.89 22.43
N ASP A 34 -11.45 -1.88 22.70
CA ASP A 34 -12.16 -2.94 23.41
C ASP A 34 -13.00 -3.77 22.44
N ILE A 35 -13.16 -5.06 22.74
CA ILE A 35 -14.00 -5.99 21.96
C ILE A 35 -15.22 -6.34 22.79
N THR A 36 -16.41 -6.22 22.21
CA THR A 36 -17.68 -6.59 22.86
C THR A 36 -18.17 -7.95 22.38
N VAL A 37 -19.01 -8.59 23.19
CA VAL A 37 -19.64 -9.87 22.83
C VAL A 37 -20.44 -9.77 21.53
N SER A 38 -21.16 -8.68 21.32
CA SER A 38 -21.91 -8.44 20.09
C SER A 38 -21.02 -8.33 18.85
N GLN A 39 -19.83 -7.75 18.97
CA GLN A 39 -18.85 -7.71 17.87
C GLN A 39 -18.35 -9.10 17.51
N VAL A 40 -18.09 -9.95 18.51
CA VAL A 40 -17.66 -11.33 18.28
C VAL A 40 -18.75 -12.15 17.59
N TYR A 41 -20.00 -12.05 18.03
CA TYR A 41 -21.14 -12.70 17.37
C TYR A 41 -21.41 -12.14 15.98
N GLY A 42 -21.19 -10.85 15.76
CA GLY A 42 -21.38 -10.15 14.49
C GLY A 42 -20.25 -10.33 13.47
N GLY A 43 -19.29 -11.21 13.73
CA GLY A 43 -18.16 -11.46 12.83
C GLY A 43 -17.09 -10.36 12.88
N MET A 44 -16.82 -9.84 14.07
CA MET A 44 -15.77 -8.86 14.34
C MET A 44 -15.97 -7.49 13.64
N ARG A 45 -17.21 -7.09 13.42
CA ARG A 45 -17.55 -5.80 12.79
C ARG A 45 -17.24 -4.62 13.71
N GLY A 46 -16.73 -3.54 13.11
CA GLY A 46 -16.48 -2.28 13.81
C GLY A 46 -15.33 -2.31 14.80
N MET A 47 -14.40 -3.23 14.65
CA MET A 47 -13.20 -3.31 15.45
C MET A 47 -11.94 -3.18 14.60
N LEU A 48 -10.87 -2.66 15.19
CA LEU A 48 -9.55 -2.58 14.56
C LEU A 48 -8.87 -3.95 14.67
N ALA A 49 -8.91 -4.74 13.59
CA ALA A 49 -8.38 -6.10 13.56
C ALA A 49 -7.24 -6.30 12.54
N LEU A 50 -6.98 -5.31 11.70
CA LEU A 50 -6.01 -5.43 10.63
C LEU A 50 -5.39 -4.08 10.29
N ILE A 51 -4.08 -4.07 10.09
CA ILE A 51 -3.36 -2.99 9.41
C ILE A 51 -3.15 -3.42 7.96
N CYS A 52 -3.72 -2.65 7.01
CA CYS A 52 -3.53 -2.86 5.59
C CYS A 52 -2.80 -1.66 5.01
N GLU A 53 -1.54 -1.85 4.64
CA GLU A 53 -0.67 -0.78 4.13
C GLU A 53 -0.79 -0.59 2.62
N THR A 54 -1.37 -1.56 1.90
CA THR A 54 -1.43 -1.54 0.44
C THR A 54 -2.58 -0.73 -0.11
N SER A 55 -3.76 -0.82 0.52
CA SER A 55 -4.95 -0.11 0.06
C SER A 55 -5.90 0.20 1.21
N LYS A 56 -6.70 1.25 1.04
CA LYS A 56 -7.78 1.62 1.95
C LYS A 56 -9.00 2.02 1.14
N LEU A 57 -10.12 1.36 1.39
CA LEU A 57 -11.41 1.75 0.84
C LEU A 57 -12.18 2.59 1.86
N ASP A 58 -12.51 3.81 1.46
CA ASP A 58 -13.39 4.70 2.22
C ASP A 58 -14.72 4.82 1.46
N PRO A 59 -15.90 4.70 2.15
CA PRO A 59 -17.20 4.73 1.49
C PRO A 59 -17.56 6.09 0.87
N GLU A 60 -16.94 7.17 1.31
CA GLU A 60 -17.21 8.53 0.79
C GLU A 60 -16.11 9.00 -0.15
N GLU A 61 -14.86 8.78 0.20
CA GLU A 61 -13.70 9.24 -0.55
C GLU A 61 -13.33 8.29 -1.71
N GLY A 62 -13.64 7.00 -1.59
CA GLY A 62 -13.22 5.96 -2.51
C GLY A 62 -11.95 5.23 -2.09
N ILE A 63 -11.31 4.53 -3.02
CA ILE A 63 -10.14 3.73 -2.75
C ILE A 63 -8.84 4.56 -2.81
N ARG A 64 -7.91 4.23 -1.92
CA ARG A 64 -6.52 4.68 -1.98
C ARG A 64 -5.59 3.49 -2.14
N PHE A 65 -4.57 3.65 -2.99
CA PHE A 65 -3.49 2.69 -3.19
C PHE A 65 -2.19 3.29 -2.66
N ARG A 66 -1.58 2.66 -1.67
CA ARG A 66 -0.38 3.18 -0.99
C ARG A 66 -0.54 4.64 -0.54
N GLY A 67 -1.74 5.04 -0.12
CA GLY A 67 -2.06 6.39 0.32
C GLY A 67 -2.47 7.37 -0.78
N TYR A 68 -2.37 7.00 -2.05
CA TYR A 68 -2.77 7.84 -3.18
C TYR A 68 -4.19 7.54 -3.65
N SER A 69 -4.98 8.59 -3.91
CA SER A 69 -6.28 8.48 -4.57
C SER A 69 -6.13 8.17 -6.07
N ILE A 70 -7.21 7.73 -6.72
CA ILE A 70 -7.20 7.48 -8.17
C ILE A 70 -6.82 8.74 -8.97
N PRO A 71 -7.39 9.94 -8.71
CA PRO A 71 -6.98 11.15 -9.42
C PRO A 71 -5.50 11.50 -9.25
N GLU A 72 -4.96 11.34 -8.02
CA GLU A 72 -3.53 11.57 -7.76
C GLU A 72 -2.65 10.60 -8.55
N LEU A 73 -3.06 9.33 -8.67
CA LEU A 73 -2.33 8.33 -9.44
C LEU A 73 -2.41 8.57 -10.94
N GLN A 74 -3.56 9.02 -11.44
CA GLN A 74 -3.70 9.45 -12.84
C GLN A 74 -2.75 10.59 -13.21
N GLU A 75 -2.46 11.47 -12.26
CA GLU A 75 -1.52 12.57 -12.47
C GLU A 75 -0.05 12.12 -12.35
N LYS A 76 0.28 11.33 -11.32
CA LYS A 76 1.66 11.05 -10.89
C LYS A 76 2.32 9.86 -11.59
N LEU A 77 1.54 8.85 -12.00
CA LEU A 77 2.11 7.64 -12.57
C LEU A 77 2.56 7.83 -14.02
N PRO A 78 3.63 7.14 -14.46
CA PRO A 78 4.05 7.09 -15.85
C PRO A 78 2.93 6.71 -16.80
N LYS A 79 2.86 7.39 -17.93
CA LYS A 79 1.80 7.25 -18.96
C LYS A 79 2.35 6.66 -20.24
N TYR A 80 1.44 6.21 -21.10
CA TYR A 80 1.80 5.65 -22.39
C TYR A 80 2.46 6.69 -23.31
N PRO A 81 3.61 6.41 -23.94
CA PRO A 81 4.38 7.42 -24.67
C PRO A 81 3.67 8.02 -25.88
N ASN A 82 2.70 7.30 -26.46
CA ASN A 82 2.06 7.65 -27.72
C ASN A 82 0.67 8.27 -27.59
N GLY A 83 0.39 8.89 -26.46
CA GLY A 83 -0.82 9.68 -26.30
C GLY A 83 -1.97 8.94 -25.62
N GLY A 84 -2.00 9.04 -24.37
CA GLY A 84 -3.10 8.72 -23.49
C GLY A 84 -2.88 9.44 -22.18
N ASN A 85 -3.96 9.79 -21.51
CA ASN A 85 -3.87 10.38 -20.17
C ASN A 85 -3.86 9.31 -19.08
N GLU A 86 -4.00 8.03 -19.47
CA GLU A 86 -4.08 6.92 -18.53
C GLU A 86 -2.69 6.40 -18.16
N PRO A 87 -2.47 6.10 -16.87
CA PRO A 87 -1.25 5.48 -16.41
C PRO A 87 -1.03 4.08 -16.99
N LEU A 88 0.24 3.69 -17.10
CA LEU A 88 0.60 2.32 -17.44
C LEU A 88 0.17 1.34 -16.32
N PRO A 89 -0.43 0.17 -16.65
CA PRO A 89 -0.76 -0.84 -15.65
C PRO A 89 0.43 -1.32 -14.82
N GLU A 90 1.62 -1.38 -15.44
CA GLU A 90 2.87 -1.73 -14.79
C GLU A 90 3.27 -0.74 -13.70
N ALA A 91 2.89 0.53 -13.87
CA ALA A 91 3.22 1.60 -12.91
C ALA A 91 2.49 1.41 -11.58
N ILE A 92 1.20 1.07 -11.61
CA ILE A 92 0.47 0.79 -10.37
C ILE A 92 0.93 -0.51 -9.72
N PHE A 93 1.26 -1.52 -10.51
CA PHE A 93 1.83 -2.77 -10.00
C PHE A 93 3.15 -2.51 -9.25
N TYR A 94 4.04 -1.70 -9.83
CA TYR A 94 5.29 -1.28 -9.19
C TYR A 94 5.02 -0.54 -7.86
N LEU A 95 4.10 0.44 -7.87
CA LEU A 95 3.71 1.18 -6.67
C LEU A 95 3.23 0.24 -5.56
N MET A 96 2.39 -0.74 -5.89
CA MET A 96 1.85 -1.67 -4.91
C MET A 96 2.93 -2.54 -4.27
N LEU A 97 3.95 -2.94 -5.04
CA LEU A 97 5.07 -3.74 -4.55
C LEU A 97 6.08 -2.90 -3.77
N MET A 98 6.48 -1.75 -4.31
CA MET A 98 7.61 -0.97 -3.82
C MET A 98 7.23 0.14 -2.84
N ASN A 99 5.95 0.49 -2.77
CA ASN A 99 5.47 1.66 -2.00
C ASN A 99 6.12 2.98 -2.43
N GLU A 100 6.41 3.12 -3.71
CA GLU A 100 6.95 4.34 -4.30
C GLU A 100 6.47 4.52 -5.73
N ILE A 101 6.39 5.77 -6.17
CA ILE A 101 6.00 6.10 -7.56
C ILE A 101 7.17 5.72 -8.48
N PRO A 102 6.95 4.86 -9.50
CA PRO A 102 8.00 4.50 -10.43
C PRO A 102 8.39 5.66 -11.34
N THR A 103 9.63 5.61 -11.82
CA THR A 103 10.05 6.42 -12.97
C THR A 103 9.66 5.75 -14.28
N ASP A 104 9.75 6.48 -15.39
CA ASP A 104 9.54 5.92 -16.73
C ASP A 104 10.49 4.73 -17.01
N ASP A 105 11.73 4.80 -16.52
CA ASP A 105 12.71 3.75 -16.69
C ASP A 105 12.44 2.48 -15.87
N ASP A 106 11.68 2.61 -14.79
CA ASP A 106 11.33 1.45 -13.95
C ASP A 106 10.22 0.59 -14.57
N VAL A 107 9.39 1.17 -15.43
CA VAL A 107 8.21 0.51 -16.03
C VAL A 107 8.34 0.23 -17.52
N ARG A 108 9.46 0.59 -18.14
CA ARG A 108 9.84 0.28 -19.53
C ARG A 108 10.97 -0.75 -19.54
#